data_63fc42d64bf33fd381fb294b4313c672
#
_entry.id   63fc42d64bf33fd381fb294b4313c672
#
_cell.length_a   1.000
_cell.length_b   1.000
_cell.length_c   1.000
_cell.angle_alpha   90.00
_cell.angle_beta   90.00
_cell.angle_gamma   90.00
#
_symmetry.space_group_name_H-M   'P 1'
#
loop_
_entity.id
_entity.type
_entity.pdbx_description
1 polymer ?
#
loop_
_entity_poly.entity_id
_entity_poly.type
_entity_poly.pdbx_seq_one_letter_code
_entity_poly.pdbx_strand_id
1 'polypeptide(L)'
;DYDTGSRIVLPYLRYLGIRSLDMLLLSHGHHDHAGGAAAVAKNIPIRRLILPQEQPSADIQALLKNTKAQLIYAESGTNYSLGNTAIQIISAPVGSADSDANESSLIVRVVSADGSIVFTGDATETEELLTAGQIQPGQVLKVSHHGSNASSSMPFLAAVSPQLAVISVGAGNSYGHPGSETLQRLAACGAQVRRTDQDGALKITFDGSQVKCYSYRYQKEFF
;
A
#
# COMPACT_ATOMS: atom_id res chain seq x y z
N ASP A 1 -12.92 13.88 13.44
CA ASP A 1 -12.19 13.09 12.43
C ASP A 1 -12.05 11.63 12.89
N TYR A 2 -12.16 10.69 11.95
CA TYR A 2 -12.07 9.27 12.25
C TYR A 2 -10.61 8.82 12.22
N ASP A 3 -10.00 8.64 13.39
CA ASP A 3 -8.62 8.16 13.50
C ASP A 3 -8.56 6.64 13.29
N THR A 4 -8.21 6.22 12.07
CA THR A 4 -8.06 4.81 11.70
C THR A 4 -6.92 4.12 12.46
N GLY A 5 -5.86 4.86 12.82
CA GLY A 5 -4.73 4.34 13.60
C GLY A 5 -5.17 3.83 14.95
N SER A 6 -5.88 4.64 15.73
CA SER A 6 -6.34 4.27 17.07
C SER A 6 -7.55 3.31 17.06
N ARG A 7 -8.43 3.40 16.05
CA ARG A 7 -9.69 2.64 16.03
C ARG A 7 -9.61 1.30 15.29
N ILE A 8 -8.66 1.16 14.35
CA ILE A 8 -8.54 -0.06 13.53
C ILE A 8 -7.15 -0.67 13.67
N VAL A 9 -6.08 0.08 13.34
CA VAL A 9 -4.73 -0.49 13.22
C VAL A 9 -4.22 -0.95 14.58
N LEU A 10 -4.26 -0.12 15.61
CA LEU A 10 -3.78 -0.47 16.94
C LEU A 10 -4.54 -1.64 17.60
N PRO A 11 -5.89 -1.68 17.58
CA PRO A 11 -6.62 -2.85 18.07
C PRO A 11 -6.21 -4.13 17.32
N TYR A 12 -6.02 -4.08 16.02
CA TYR A 12 -5.62 -5.24 15.24
C TYR A 12 -4.19 -5.69 15.55
N LEU A 13 -3.23 -4.77 15.64
CA LEU A 13 -1.86 -5.10 16.05
C LEU A 13 -1.81 -5.73 17.45
N ARG A 14 -2.60 -5.20 18.39
CA ARG A 14 -2.73 -5.77 19.74
C ARG A 14 -3.35 -7.17 19.73
N TYR A 15 -4.37 -7.37 18.93
CA TYR A 15 -4.99 -8.69 18.74
C TYR A 15 -3.98 -9.72 18.21
N LEU A 16 -3.09 -9.31 17.32
CA LEU A 16 -1.99 -10.15 16.82
C LEU A 16 -0.82 -10.29 17.81
N GLY A 17 -0.87 -9.65 18.99
CA GLY A 17 0.23 -9.67 19.97
C GLY A 17 1.46 -8.84 19.55
N ILE A 18 1.34 -7.98 18.53
CA ILE A 18 2.43 -7.15 18.03
C ILE A 18 2.65 -5.98 19.00
N ARG A 19 3.87 -5.86 19.52
CA ARG A 19 4.25 -4.85 20.52
C ARG A 19 5.30 -3.86 20.01
N SER A 20 5.87 -4.09 18.86
CA SER A 20 6.82 -3.20 18.17
C SER A 20 6.75 -3.43 16.67
N LEU A 21 7.16 -2.45 15.88
CA LEU A 21 7.30 -2.54 14.43
C LEU A 21 8.77 -2.38 14.05
N ASP A 22 9.30 -3.31 13.29
CA ASP A 22 10.64 -3.18 12.72
C ASP A 22 10.70 -2.09 11.67
N MET A 23 9.58 -1.88 10.94
CA MET A 23 9.48 -0.87 9.93
C MET A 23 8.03 -0.39 9.79
N LEU A 24 7.86 0.93 9.63
CA LEU A 24 6.67 1.58 9.11
C LEU A 24 7.07 2.31 7.84
N LEU A 25 6.34 2.07 6.75
CA LEU A 25 6.53 2.75 5.49
C LEU A 25 5.24 3.47 5.11
N LEU A 26 5.33 4.75 4.78
CA LEU A 26 4.23 5.53 4.22
C LEU A 26 4.45 5.73 2.73
N SER A 27 3.41 5.53 1.92
CA SER A 27 3.48 5.72 0.47
C SER A 27 3.58 7.21 0.12
N HIS A 28 2.75 8.05 0.73
CA HIS A 28 2.70 9.51 0.56
C HIS A 28 1.93 10.17 1.71
N GLY A 29 1.82 11.48 1.70
CA GLY A 29 1.38 12.29 2.83
C GLY A 29 -0.11 12.61 2.92
N HIS A 30 -0.98 12.09 2.05
CA HIS A 30 -2.41 12.32 2.17
C HIS A 30 -3.00 11.68 3.44
N HIS A 31 -4.05 12.30 3.96
CA HIS A 31 -4.66 11.93 5.25
C HIS A 31 -5.14 10.47 5.31
N ASP A 32 -5.71 9.96 4.26
CA ASP A 32 -6.19 8.57 4.16
C ASP A 32 -5.07 7.53 4.10
N HIS A 33 -3.81 7.96 3.88
CA HIS A 33 -2.61 7.12 3.93
C HIS A 33 -1.77 7.37 5.19
N ALA A 34 -1.61 8.60 5.63
CA ALA A 34 -0.72 8.98 6.73
C ALA A 34 -1.45 9.26 8.06
N GLY A 35 -2.75 9.60 8.04
CA GLY A 35 -3.49 10.13 9.18
C GLY A 35 -3.53 9.23 10.42
N GLY A 36 -3.50 7.91 10.24
CA GLY A 36 -3.46 6.95 11.37
C GLY A 36 -2.06 6.71 11.96
N ALA A 37 -0.99 7.11 11.26
CA ALA A 37 0.38 6.72 11.60
C ALA A 37 0.87 7.33 12.94
N ALA A 38 0.49 8.57 13.23
CA ALA A 38 0.86 9.22 14.49
C ALA A 38 0.31 8.50 15.73
N ALA A 39 -0.93 8.00 15.65
CA ALA A 39 -1.52 7.21 16.73
C ALA A 39 -0.78 5.88 16.94
N VAL A 40 -0.38 5.22 15.86
CA VAL A 40 0.43 4.00 15.93
C VAL A 40 1.77 4.29 16.59
N ALA A 41 2.51 5.31 16.12
CA ALA A 41 3.83 5.68 16.64
C ALA A 41 3.82 6.07 18.11
N LYS A 42 2.74 6.71 18.58
CA LYS A 42 2.54 7.08 19.99
C LYS A 42 2.39 5.85 20.91
N ASN A 43 1.85 4.75 20.38
CA ASN A 43 1.45 3.59 21.19
C ASN A 43 2.34 2.35 21.01
N ILE A 44 3.06 2.24 19.88
CA ILE A 44 3.92 1.10 19.54
C ILE A 44 5.28 1.63 19.09
N PRO A 45 6.40 1.16 19.69
CA PRO A 45 7.73 1.49 19.22
C PRO A 45 7.95 1.08 17.77
N ILE A 46 8.48 1.99 16.98
CA ILE A 46 8.84 1.78 15.58
C ILE A 46 10.37 1.91 15.47
N ARG A 47 11.03 0.93 14.89
CA ARG A 47 12.49 0.94 14.74
C ARG A 47 12.93 1.81 13.57
N ARG A 48 12.31 1.62 12.40
CA ARG A 48 12.61 2.39 11.18
C ARG A 48 11.32 2.97 10.61
N LEU A 49 11.38 4.22 10.20
CA LEU A 49 10.30 4.93 9.52
C LEU A 49 10.80 5.34 8.14
N ILE A 50 10.18 4.78 7.10
CA ILE A 50 10.45 5.11 5.71
C ILE A 50 9.37 6.06 5.22
N LEU A 51 9.80 7.22 4.72
CA LEU A 51 8.93 8.28 4.20
C LEU A 51 9.25 8.59 2.74
N PRO A 52 8.26 9.06 1.97
CA PRO A 52 8.49 9.64 0.65
C PRO A 52 9.33 10.91 0.74
N GLN A 53 9.98 11.28 -0.37
CA GLN A 53 10.73 12.54 -0.50
C GLN A 53 9.78 13.67 -0.93
N GLU A 54 8.97 14.15 0.00
CA GLU A 54 8.01 15.21 -0.25
C GLU A 54 7.99 16.21 0.92
N GLN A 55 7.33 17.35 0.75
CA GLN A 55 7.04 18.28 1.86
C GLN A 55 6.15 17.57 2.89
N PRO A 56 6.58 17.49 4.17
CA PRO A 56 5.81 16.77 5.17
C PRO A 56 4.43 17.39 5.37
N SER A 57 3.37 16.62 5.13
CA SER A 57 1.99 16.98 5.45
C SER A 57 1.80 17.14 6.97
N ALA A 58 0.66 17.69 7.38
CA ALA A 58 0.33 17.82 8.81
C ALA A 58 0.34 16.46 9.53
N ASP A 59 -0.09 15.38 8.86
CA ASP A 59 -0.09 14.02 9.40
C ASP A 59 1.33 13.46 9.56
N ILE A 60 2.19 13.68 8.57
CA ILE A 60 3.61 13.29 8.67
C ILE A 60 4.30 14.10 9.77
N GLN A 61 4.04 15.41 9.90
CA GLN A 61 4.57 16.22 11.00
C GLN A 61 4.10 15.71 12.37
N ALA A 62 2.82 15.32 12.49
CA ALA A 62 2.29 14.72 13.71
C ALA A 62 2.97 13.38 14.02
N LEU A 63 3.20 12.53 13.02
CA LEU A 63 3.93 11.28 13.15
C LEU A 63 5.36 11.53 13.66
N LEU A 64 6.10 12.45 13.04
CA LEU A 64 7.48 12.76 13.41
C LEU A 64 7.62 13.24 14.87
N LYS A 65 6.62 13.98 15.38
CA LYS A 65 6.59 14.42 16.79
C LYS A 65 6.35 13.26 17.78
N ASN A 66 5.79 12.14 17.31
CA ASN A 66 5.38 11.02 18.17
C ASN A 66 6.24 9.75 18.00
N THR A 67 7.30 9.80 17.21
CA THR A 67 8.19 8.66 17.00
C THR A 67 9.63 8.94 17.41
N LYS A 68 10.35 7.86 17.80
CA LYS A 68 11.80 7.83 17.98
C LYS A 68 12.47 6.92 16.94
N ALA A 69 11.75 6.55 15.90
CA ALA A 69 12.24 5.68 14.84
C ALA A 69 13.43 6.33 14.11
N GLN A 70 14.32 5.49 13.60
CA GLN A 70 15.30 5.93 12.62
C GLN A 70 14.56 6.38 11.37
N LEU A 71 14.66 7.66 11.03
CA LEU A 71 14.05 8.24 9.85
C LEU A 71 14.89 7.93 8.61
N ILE A 72 14.23 7.47 7.55
CA ILE A 72 14.82 7.16 6.25
C ILE A 72 13.90 7.75 5.18
N TYR A 73 14.44 8.55 4.29
CA TYR A 73 13.75 8.95 3.07
C TYR A 73 13.96 7.88 2.00
N ALA A 74 12.88 7.48 1.35
CA ALA A 74 12.92 6.45 0.34
C ALA A 74 13.69 6.90 -0.90
N GLU A 75 14.45 5.97 -1.49
CA GLU A 75 15.16 6.18 -2.75
C GLU A 75 14.85 5.01 -3.69
N SER A 76 14.56 5.33 -4.95
CA SER A 76 14.29 4.31 -5.98
C SER A 76 15.45 3.31 -6.10
N GLY A 77 15.14 2.04 -6.25
CA GLY A 77 16.11 0.95 -6.35
C GLY A 77 16.67 0.45 -5.01
N THR A 78 16.31 1.09 -3.88
CA THR A 78 16.76 0.64 -2.55
C THR A 78 16.04 -0.62 -2.10
N ASN A 79 16.78 -1.52 -1.44
CA ASN A 79 16.26 -2.76 -0.89
C ASN A 79 16.53 -2.83 0.62
N TYR A 80 15.51 -3.24 1.38
CA TYR A 80 15.62 -3.51 2.81
C TYR A 80 15.31 -4.98 3.08
N SER A 81 16.00 -5.58 4.05
CA SER A 81 15.73 -6.95 4.49
C SER A 81 15.14 -6.95 5.89
N LEU A 82 14.07 -7.74 6.08
CA LEU A 82 13.44 -8.05 7.35
C LEU A 82 13.32 -9.58 7.49
N GLY A 83 14.32 -10.21 8.14
CA GLY A 83 14.39 -11.66 8.13
C GLY A 83 14.47 -12.21 6.71
N ASN A 84 13.53 -13.08 6.34
CA ASN A 84 13.45 -13.68 5.00
C ASN A 84 12.60 -12.86 4.02
N THR A 85 12.21 -11.63 4.38
CA THR A 85 11.41 -10.76 3.54
C THR A 85 12.27 -9.61 3.02
N ALA A 86 12.22 -9.36 1.72
CA ALA A 86 12.80 -8.19 1.08
C ALA A 86 11.72 -7.14 0.81
N ILE A 87 12.02 -5.88 1.10
CA ILE A 87 11.20 -4.71 0.74
C ILE A 87 11.99 -3.92 -0.28
N GLN A 88 11.47 -3.84 -1.50
CA GLN A 88 12.11 -3.22 -2.65
C GLN A 88 11.38 -1.93 -2.96
N ILE A 89 12.05 -0.80 -2.88
CA ILE A 89 11.52 0.49 -3.34
C ILE A 89 11.72 0.57 -4.85
N ILE A 90 10.66 0.37 -5.61
CA ILE A 90 10.71 0.38 -7.08
C ILE A 90 10.73 1.82 -7.58
N SER A 91 9.81 2.65 -7.06
CA SER A 91 9.79 4.08 -7.33
C SER A 91 9.63 4.87 -6.04
N ALA A 92 10.40 5.95 -5.94
CA ALA A 92 10.32 6.96 -4.90
C ALA A 92 10.51 8.34 -5.58
N PRO A 93 9.47 8.89 -6.20
CA PRO A 93 9.55 10.19 -6.82
C PRO A 93 9.84 11.28 -5.80
N VAL A 94 10.57 12.31 -6.22
CA VAL A 94 10.82 13.48 -5.38
C VAL A 94 9.70 14.49 -5.62
N GLY A 95 8.85 14.69 -4.63
CA GLY A 95 7.77 15.67 -4.67
C GLY A 95 8.31 17.09 -4.57
N SER A 96 7.75 18.00 -5.38
CA SER A 96 7.97 19.43 -5.25
C SER A 96 6.93 20.08 -4.32
N ALA A 97 7.17 21.33 -3.94
CA ALA A 97 6.21 22.06 -3.09
C ALA A 97 4.84 22.28 -3.77
N ASP A 98 4.82 22.27 -5.10
CA ASP A 98 3.63 22.51 -5.92
C ASP A 98 3.03 21.22 -6.50
N SER A 99 3.66 20.03 -6.27
CA SER A 99 3.14 18.75 -6.77
C SER A 99 2.05 18.19 -5.85
N ASP A 100 1.11 17.45 -6.43
CA ASP A 100 0.18 16.62 -5.69
C ASP A 100 0.96 15.51 -4.97
N ALA A 101 0.63 15.24 -3.71
CA ALA A 101 1.28 14.18 -2.95
C ALA A 101 1.12 12.79 -3.58
N ASN A 102 0.09 12.57 -4.40
CA ASN A 102 -0.06 11.35 -5.20
C ASN A 102 1.14 11.10 -6.12
N GLU A 103 1.71 12.18 -6.70
CA GLU A 103 2.89 12.12 -7.57
C GLU A 103 4.16 11.69 -6.82
N SER A 104 4.15 11.77 -5.49
CA SER A 104 5.25 11.31 -4.62
C SER A 104 5.04 9.89 -4.10
N SER A 105 3.98 9.21 -4.52
CA SER A 105 3.62 7.87 -4.04
C SER A 105 4.72 6.85 -4.29
N LEU A 106 5.13 6.16 -3.23
CA LEU A 106 6.08 5.06 -3.35
C LEU A 106 5.42 3.85 -4.01
N ILE A 107 6.11 3.26 -4.98
CA ILE A 107 5.80 1.93 -5.49
C ILE A 107 6.77 0.95 -4.84
N VAL A 108 6.23 0.01 -4.08
CA VAL A 108 7.00 -0.90 -3.24
C VAL A 108 6.61 -2.34 -3.53
N ARG A 109 7.59 -3.20 -3.73
CA ARG A 109 7.40 -4.63 -3.83
C ARG A 109 7.92 -5.32 -2.57
N VAL A 110 7.08 -6.08 -1.90
CA VAL A 110 7.46 -6.93 -0.75
C VAL A 110 7.52 -8.36 -1.21
N VAL A 111 8.64 -9.03 -0.93
CA VAL A 111 8.94 -10.38 -1.43
C VAL A 111 9.40 -11.26 -0.29
N SER A 112 8.82 -12.44 -0.19
CA SER A 112 9.30 -13.55 0.65
C SER A 112 9.54 -14.79 -0.19
N ALA A 113 9.99 -15.87 0.43
CA ALA A 113 10.12 -17.17 -0.25
C ALA A 113 8.77 -17.69 -0.77
N ASP A 114 7.67 -17.34 -0.11
CA ASP A 114 6.34 -17.88 -0.38
C ASP A 114 5.51 -17.01 -1.33
N GLY A 115 5.89 -15.74 -1.52
CA GLY A 115 5.13 -14.87 -2.40
C GLY A 115 5.55 -13.42 -2.41
N SER A 116 4.83 -12.62 -3.21
CA SER A 116 5.12 -11.20 -3.38
C SER A 116 3.86 -10.34 -3.52
N ILE A 117 3.95 -9.13 -2.96
CA ILE A 117 2.92 -8.10 -3.05
C ILE A 117 3.54 -6.81 -3.60
N VAL A 118 2.83 -6.15 -4.50
CA VAL A 118 3.14 -4.80 -4.97
C VAL A 118 2.15 -3.81 -4.34
N PHE A 119 2.68 -2.80 -3.67
CA PHE A 119 1.96 -1.65 -3.15
C PHE A 119 2.29 -0.43 -3.99
N THR A 120 1.29 0.32 -4.40
CA THR A 120 1.43 1.44 -5.34
C THR A 120 1.08 2.79 -4.73
N GLY A 121 0.63 2.81 -3.46
CA GLY A 121 0.04 4.03 -2.90
C GLY A 121 -1.08 4.55 -3.82
N ASP A 122 -0.98 5.82 -4.17
CA ASP A 122 -1.87 6.49 -5.12
C ASP A 122 -1.10 6.96 -6.37
N ALA A 123 -0.06 6.19 -6.75
CA ALA A 123 0.75 6.46 -7.93
C ALA A 123 -0.12 6.72 -9.16
N THR A 124 0.27 7.74 -9.93
CA THR A 124 -0.41 8.12 -11.16
C THR A 124 -0.03 7.19 -12.31
N GLU A 125 -0.77 7.24 -13.41
CA GLU A 125 -0.42 6.51 -14.64
C GLU A 125 1.01 6.84 -15.11
N THR A 126 1.45 8.08 -14.95
CA THR A 126 2.81 8.50 -15.30
C THR A 126 3.86 7.72 -14.53
N GLU A 127 3.71 7.60 -13.19
CA GLU A 127 4.63 6.85 -12.35
C GLU A 127 4.60 5.36 -12.66
N GLU A 128 3.43 4.81 -12.93
CA GLU A 128 3.26 3.41 -13.34
C GLU A 128 3.99 3.10 -14.64
N LEU A 129 3.88 3.98 -15.64
CA LEU A 129 4.56 3.82 -16.95
C LEU A 129 6.08 3.90 -16.82
N LEU A 130 6.58 4.82 -15.97
CA LEU A 130 8.03 4.94 -15.71
C LEU A 130 8.60 3.69 -15.02
N THR A 131 7.78 3.00 -14.23
CA THR A 131 8.20 1.82 -13.46
C THR A 131 7.93 0.49 -14.13
N ALA A 132 7.06 0.43 -15.15
CA ALA A 132 6.64 -0.81 -15.80
C ALA A 132 7.82 -1.65 -16.35
N GLY A 133 8.89 -1.00 -16.83
CA GLY A 133 10.10 -1.69 -17.31
C GLY A 133 11.05 -2.17 -16.22
N GLN A 134 10.82 -1.81 -14.97
CA GLN A 134 11.72 -2.09 -13.83
C GLN A 134 11.09 -3.03 -12.79
N ILE A 135 9.75 -3.11 -12.77
CA ILE A 135 9.03 -3.91 -11.80
C ILE A 135 9.06 -5.39 -12.18
N GLN A 136 9.30 -6.24 -11.19
CA GLN A 136 9.15 -7.68 -11.35
C GLN A 136 7.72 -8.11 -11.03
N PRO A 137 7.22 -9.22 -11.58
CA PRO A 137 5.90 -9.73 -11.29
C PRO A 137 5.60 -9.84 -9.79
N GLY A 138 4.34 -9.57 -9.43
CA GLY A 138 3.83 -9.66 -8.06
C GLY A 138 2.49 -10.39 -8.03
N GLN A 139 2.40 -11.44 -7.23
CA GLN A 139 1.18 -12.26 -7.16
C GLN A 139 -0.03 -11.44 -6.67
N VAL A 140 0.20 -10.47 -5.80
CA VAL A 140 -0.83 -9.57 -5.28
C VAL A 140 -0.49 -8.13 -5.63
N LEU A 141 -1.48 -7.38 -6.08
CA LEU A 141 -1.40 -5.94 -6.30
C LEU A 141 -2.37 -5.22 -5.37
N LYS A 142 -1.87 -4.30 -4.49
CA LYS A 142 -2.72 -3.25 -3.94
C LYS A 142 -2.92 -2.22 -5.07
N VAL A 143 -4.13 -2.15 -5.59
CA VAL A 143 -4.47 -1.30 -6.73
C VAL A 143 -4.26 0.17 -6.40
N SER A 144 -3.68 0.90 -7.33
CA SER A 144 -3.33 2.31 -7.21
C SER A 144 -4.57 3.18 -7.01
N HIS A 145 -4.42 4.22 -6.22
CA HIS A 145 -5.37 5.32 -6.05
C HIS A 145 -6.83 4.85 -5.88
N HIS A 146 -7.02 3.88 -4.97
CA HIS A 146 -8.32 3.27 -4.64
C HIS A 146 -9.10 2.74 -5.85
N GLY A 147 -8.42 2.49 -6.97
CA GLY A 147 -9.03 2.08 -8.23
C GLY A 147 -9.51 3.24 -9.10
N SER A 148 -8.89 4.41 -9.00
CA SER A 148 -9.14 5.55 -9.90
C SER A 148 -8.97 5.16 -11.37
N ASN A 149 -9.78 5.72 -12.28
CA ASN A 149 -9.61 5.52 -13.72
C ASN A 149 -8.27 6.10 -14.25
N ALA A 150 -7.68 7.05 -13.54
CA ALA A 150 -6.40 7.68 -13.87
C ALA A 150 -5.16 6.89 -13.43
N SER A 151 -5.33 5.63 -13.04
CA SER A 151 -4.25 4.73 -12.61
C SER A 151 -4.49 3.30 -13.06
N SER A 152 -3.59 2.38 -12.73
CA SER A 152 -3.66 0.97 -13.14
C SER A 152 -3.62 0.79 -14.65
N SER A 153 -2.61 1.39 -15.27
CA SER A 153 -2.38 1.35 -16.72
C SER A 153 -2.11 -0.08 -17.21
N MET A 154 -2.53 -0.39 -18.44
CA MET A 154 -2.33 -1.73 -18.99
C MET A 154 -0.85 -2.15 -19.07
N PRO A 155 0.11 -1.27 -19.45
CA PRO A 155 1.52 -1.66 -19.43
C PRO A 155 2.02 -2.02 -18.02
N PHE A 156 1.60 -1.27 -16.99
CA PHE A 156 1.94 -1.55 -15.61
C PHE A 156 1.31 -2.87 -15.12
N LEU A 157 0.02 -3.06 -15.38
CA LEU A 157 -0.68 -4.30 -15.02
C LEU A 157 -0.07 -5.54 -15.71
N ALA A 158 0.34 -5.41 -16.98
CA ALA A 158 1.02 -6.48 -17.70
C ALA A 158 2.39 -6.81 -17.08
N ALA A 159 3.14 -5.80 -16.64
CA ALA A 159 4.44 -5.98 -15.98
C ALA A 159 4.30 -6.63 -14.59
N VAL A 160 3.34 -6.19 -13.78
CA VAL A 160 3.06 -6.78 -12.46
C VAL A 160 2.44 -8.17 -12.59
N SER A 161 1.58 -8.39 -13.57
CA SER A 161 0.88 -9.66 -13.82
C SER A 161 0.23 -10.27 -12.57
N PRO A 162 -0.65 -9.53 -11.85
CA PRO A 162 -1.17 -9.97 -10.57
C PRO A 162 -2.21 -11.09 -10.71
N GLN A 163 -2.15 -12.08 -9.84
CA GLN A 163 -3.23 -13.08 -9.66
C GLN A 163 -4.42 -12.47 -8.92
N LEU A 164 -4.11 -11.66 -7.89
CA LEU A 164 -5.08 -11.00 -7.03
C LEU A 164 -4.84 -9.48 -7.03
N ALA A 165 -5.86 -8.71 -7.36
CA ALA A 165 -5.88 -7.26 -7.24
C ALA A 165 -6.78 -6.85 -6.06
N VAL A 166 -6.22 -6.12 -5.10
CA VAL A 166 -6.93 -5.65 -3.91
C VAL A 166 -7.16 -4.15 -4.01
N ILE A 167 -8.42 -3.75 -3.95
CA ILE A 167 -8.83 -2.35 -3.93
C ILE A 167 -9.24 -1.98 -2.50
N SER A 168 -8.47 -1.10 -1.86
CA SER A 168 -8.83 -0.50 -0.58
C SER A 168 -9.69 0.73 -0.88
N VAL A 169 -10.98 0.66 -0.58
CA VAL A 169 -11.94 1.71 -0.92
C VAL A 169 -13.10 1.70 0.07
N GLY A 170 -13.61 2.88 0.40
CA GLY A 170 -14.76 3.04 1.29
C GLY A 170 -16.10 2.80 0.59
N ALA A 171 -17.03 2.15 1.27
CA ALA A 171 -18.41 2.02 0.78
C ALA A 171 -19.06 3.41 0.68
N GLY A 172 -19.69 3.70 -0.47
CA GLY A 172 -20.37 4.98 -0.70
C GLY A 172 -19.41 6.18 -0.77
N ASN A 173 -18.14 5.96 -1.15
CA ASN A 173 -17.19 7.07 -1.34
C ASN A 173 -17.68 8.05 -2.41
N SER A 174 -17.38 9.33 -2.23
CA SER A 174 -17.83 10.43 -3.11
C SER A 174 -17.02 10.52 -4.41
N TYR A 175 -15.91 9.81 -4.52
CA TYR A 175 -15.01 9.86 -5.68
C TYR A 175 -15.46 8.93 -6.83
N GLY A 176 -16.45 8.06 -6.59
CA GLY A 176 -16.89 7.06 -7.57
C GLY A 176 -15.88 5.92 -7.78
N HIS A 177 -14.99 5.71 -6.81
CA HIS A 177 -14.02 4.60 -6.88
C HIS A 177 -14.63 3.27 -6.41
N PRO A 178 -14.17 2.14 -6.98
CA PRO A 178 -13.28 2.04 -8.13
C PRO A 178 -14.00 2.40 -9.43
N GLY A 179 -13.28 3.05 -10.33
CA GLY A 179 -13.77 3.42 -11.65
C GLY A 179 -13.97 2.18 -12.56
N SER A 180 -14.95 2.28 -13.47
CA SER A 180 -15.30 1.17 -14.36
C SER A 180 -14.17 0.77 -15.31
N GLU A 181 -13.39 1.74 -15.79
CA GLU A 181 -12.27 1.46 -16.71
C GLU A 181 -11.14 0.70 -15.99
N THR A 182 -10.84 1.04 -14.73
CA THR A 182 -9.87 0.30 -13.94
C THR A 182 -10.31 -1.14 -13.70
N LEU A 183 -11.60 -1.36 -13.39
CA LEU A 183 -12.13 -2.71 -13.24
C LEU A 183 -12.04 -3.51 -14.55
N GLN A 184 -12.29 -2.87 -15.69
CA GLN A 184 -12.14 -3.51 -17.03
C GLN A 184 -10.67 -3.87 -17.29
N ARG A 185 -9.71 -2.98 -17.01
CA ARG A 185 -8.28 -3.26 -17.17
C ARG A 185 -7.81 -4.41 -16.28
N LEU A 186 -8.24 -4.45 -15.02
CA LEU A 186 -7.94 -5.54 -14.09
C LEU A 186 -8.53 -6.88 -14.57
N ALA A 187 -9.75 -6.89 -15.08
CA ALA A 187 -10.35 -8.08 -15.67
C ALA A 187 -9.62 -8.53 -16.94
N ALA A 188 -9.21 -7.58 -17.80
CA ALA A 188 -8.48 -7.87 -19.04
C ALA A 188 -7.09 -8.48 -18.77
N CYS A 189 -6.42 -8.12 -17.67
CA CYS A 189 -5.16 -8.75 -17.28
C CYS A 189 -5.35 -10.09 -16.53
N GLY A 190 -6.58 -10.54 -16.32
CA GLY A 190 -6.90 -11.83 -15.68
C GLY A 190 -6.81 -11.81 -14.14
N ALA A 191 -6.66 -10.66 -13.51
CA ALA A 191 -6.59 -10.55 -12.07
C ALA A 191 -7.95 -10.80 -11.41
N GLN A 192 -7.98 -11.59 -10.35
CA GLN A 192 -9.16 -11.65 -9.49
C GLN A 192 -9.21 -10.39 -8.61
N VAL A 193 -10.36 -9.72 -8.60
CA VAL A 193 -10.52 -8.46 -7.86
C VAL A 193 -11.22 -8.70 -6.52
N ARG A 194 -10.66 -8.13 -5.44
CA ARG A 194 -11.27 -8.02 -4.12
C ARG A 194 -11.32 -6.56 -3.68
N ARG A 195 -12.42 -6.17 -3.03
CA ARG A 195 -12.68 -4.77 -2.69
C ARG A 195 -13.12 -4.65 -1.24
N THR A 196 -12.51 -3.73 -0.47
CA THR A 196 -12.83 -3.57 0.95
C THR A 196 -14.25 -3.04 1.21
N ASP A 197 -14.84 -2.27 0.28
CA ASP A 197 -16.23 -1.81 0.37
C ASP A 197 -17.25 -2.97 0.27
N GLN A 198 -16.89 -4.04 -0.43
CA GLN A 198 -17.72 -5.24 -0.60
C GLN A 198 -17.35 -6.36 0.37
N ASP A 199 -16.06 -6.66 0.50
CA ASP A 199 -15.54 -7.82 1.22
C ASP A 199 -15.19 -7.53 2.68
N GLY A 200 -15.17 -6.25 3.10
CA GLY A 200 -14.68 -5.82 4.40
C GLY A 200 -13.15 -5.94 4.51
N ALA A 201 -12.63 -6.18 5.70
CA ALA A 201 -11.21 -6.41 5.89
C ALA A 201 -10.77 -7.69 5.20
N LEU A 202 -9.62 -7.66 4.53
CA LEU A 202 -9.03 -8.76 3.80
C LEU A 202 -7.71 -9.18 4.46
N LYS A 203 -7.57 -10.47 4.70
CA LYS A 203 -6.30 -11.09 5.12
C LYS A 203 -5.74 -11.89 3.96
N ILE A 204 -4.52 -11.57 3.55
CA ILE A 204 -3.81 -12.27 2.49
C ILE A 204 -2.66 -13.05 3.11
N THR A 205 -2.54 -14.30 2.74
CA THR A 205 -1.44 -15.18 3.14
C THR A 205 -0.91 -15.91 1.92
N PHE A 206 0.35 -16.30 1.99
CA PHE A 206 0.98 -17.14 0.98
C PHE A 206 1.24 -18.53 1.55
N ASP A 207 1.02 -19.57 0.75
CA ASP A 207 1.29 -20.96 1.08
C ASP A 207 2.03 -21.58 -0.12
N GLY A 208 3.35 -21.52 -0.08
CA GLY A 208 4.17 -21.76 -1.27
C GLY A 208 3.85 -20.75 -2.37
N SER A 209 3.56 -21.20 -3.58
CA SER A 209 3.18 -20.32 -4.71
C SER A 209 1.71 -19.89 -4.72
N GLN A 210 0.91 -20.35 -3.74
CA GLN A 210 -0.53 -20.06 -3.69
C GLN A 210 -0.81 -18.81 -2.86
N VAL A 211 -1.68 -17.95 -3.39
CA VAL A 211 -2.22 -16.79 -2.68
C VAL A 211 -3.54 -17.20 -2.03
N LYS A 212 -3.68 -16.99 -0.73
CA LYS A 212 -4.94 -17.19 -0.01
C LYS A 212 -5.49 -15.85 0.44
N CYS A 213 -6.75 -15.58 0.15
CA CYS A 213 -7.43 -14.34 0.53
C CYS A 213 -8.66 -14.65 1.37
N TYR A 214 -8.63 -14.25 2.64
CA TYR A 214 -9.74 -14.40 3.57
C TYR A 214 -10.48 -13.06 3.75
N SER A 215 -11.81 -13.07 3.60
CA SER A 215 -12.68 -11.93 3.89
C SER A 215 -13.30 -12.07 5.27
N TYR A 216 -13.13 -11.05 6.11
CA TYR A 216 -13.74 -11.00 7.43
C TYR A 216 -15.25 -10.73 7.37
N ARG A 217 -15.76 -10.08 6.31
CA ARG A 217 -17.18 -9.85 6.12
C ARG A 217 -17.96 -11.14 5.88
N TYR A 218 -17.40 -12.03 5.05
CA TYR A 218 -18.03 -13.30 4.70
C TYR A 218 -17.52 -14.47 5.49
N GLN A 219 -16.48 -14.27 6.32
CA GLN A 219 -15.81 -15.28 7.13
C GLN A 219 -15.42 -16.52 6.29
N LYS A 220 -14.93 -16.31 5.09
CA LYS A 220 -14.49 -17.36 4.17
C LYS A 220 -13.25 -16.99 3.36
N GLU A 221 -12.56 -18.02 2.91
CA GLU A 221 -11.45 -17.96 1.98
C GLU A 221 -11.96 -18.01 0.54
N PHE A 222 -11.30 -17.27 -0.34
CA PHE A 222 -11.69 -17.13 -1.75
C PHE A 222 -10.64 -17.66 -2.74
N PHE A 223 -9.55 -18.22 -2.25
CA PHE A 223 -8.48 -18.84 -3.03
C PHE A 223 -8.07 -20.14 -2.39
#